data_bd98ad516226aa24234085c6b2d85391
#
_entry.id   bd98ad516226aa24234085c6b2d85391
#
_cell.length_a   1.000
_cell.length_b   1.000
_cell.length_c   1.000
_cell.angle_alpha   90.00
_cell.angle_beta   90.00
_cell.angle_gamma   90.00
#
_symmetry.space_group_name_H-M   'P 1'
#
loop_
_entity.id
_entity.type
_entity.pdbx_description
1 polymer ?
#
loop_
_entity_poly.entity_id
_entity_poly.type
_entity_poly.pdbx_seq_one_letter_code
_entity_poly.pdbx_strand_id
1 'polypeptide(L)'
;MTDSNDQSDLEKRLTPLQFRVTQEAGTERPFTGEYVNEKLAGTYSCVVCGKPLFSSETKYDSRSGWPSFTAPVDGADITETSDSTLGMVRTETTCGSCGAHLGHVFPDGPGPTGLRYCINSASPNLEADSE
;
A
#
# COMPACT_ATOMS: atom_id res chain seq x y z
N MET A 1 -4.31 27.44 7.19
CA MET A 1 -4.03 26.60 6.04
C MET A 1 -4.63 25.22 6.25
N THR A 2 -5.30 24.73 5.24
CA THR A 2 -5.93 23.42 5.35
C THR A 2 -4.89 22.35 5.05
N ASP A 3 -4.75 21.41 5.95
CA ASP A 3 -3.89 20.26 5.75
C ASP A 3 -4.61 19.28 4.82
N SER A 4 -3.95 18.85 3.75
CA SER A 4 -4.56 17.91 2.82
C SER A 4 -4.88 16.56 3.47
N ASN A 5 -4.38 16.32 4.68
CA ASN A 5 -4.64 15.10 5.45
C ASN A 5 -5.69 15.32 6.54
N ASP A 6 -6.39 16.45 6.49
CA ASP A 6 -7.51 16.71 7.40
C ASP A 6 -8.58 15.64 7.18
N GLN A 7 -9.13 15.13 8.30
CA GLN A 7 -10.09 14.03 8.28
C GLN A 7 -11.29 14.32 7.38
N SER A 8 -11.88 15.50 7.50
CA SER A 8 -13.07 15.82 6.69
C SER A 8 -12.73 15.99 5.21
N ASP A 9 -11.54 16.47 4.91
CA ASP A 9 -11.09 16.61 3.54
C ASP A 9 -10.88 15.23 2.90
N LEU A 10 -10.30 14.29 3.66
CA LEU A 10 -10.08 12.94 3.17
C LEU A 10 -11.41 12.21 2.92
N GLU A 11 -12.42 12.43 3.77
CA GLU A 11 -13.73 11.82 3.57
C GLU A 11 -14.36 12.24 2.25
N LYS A 12 -14.10 13.48 1.82
CA LYS A 12 -14.65 13.97 0.57
C LYS A 12 -13.86 13.47 -0.65
N ARG A 13 -12.55 13.29 -0.50
CA ARG A 13 -11.66 13.00 -1.62
C ARG A 13 -11.52 11.51 -1.89
N LEU A 14 -11.53 10.69 -0.84
CA LEU A 14 -11.33 9.26 -0.94
C LEU A 14 -12.66 8.52 -1.09
N THR A 15 -12.62 7.35 -1.74
CA THR A 15 -13.77 6.47 -1.72
C THR A 15 -13.95 5.92 -0.30
N PRO A 16 -15.14 5.42 0.06
CA PRO A 16 -15.30 4.81 1.39
C PRO A 16 -14.31 3.70 1.68
N LEU A 17 -13.98 2.88 0.69
CA LEU A 17 -12.99 1.81 0.89
C LEU A 17 -11.60 2.37 1.11
N GLN A 18 -11.20 3.38 0.30
CA GLN A 18 -9.90 4.01 0.49
C GLN A 18 -9.78 4.63 1.87
N PHE A 19 -10.84 5.29 2.33
CA PHE A 19 -10.82 5.91 3.64
C PHE A 19 -10.69 4.85 4.75
N ARG A 20 -11.49 3.78 4.66
CA ARG A 20 -11.45 2.73 5.67
C ARG A 20 -10.09 2.06 5.73
N VAL A 21 -9.48 1.77 4.57
CA VAL A 21 -8.18 1.10 4.54
C VAL A 21 -7.08 1.99 5.07
N THR A 22 -7.02 3.27 4.60
CA THR A 22 -5.88 4.13 4.94
C THR A 22 -6.02 4.80 6.29
N GLN A 23 -7.24 5.10 6.73
CA GLN A 23 -7.45 5.87 7.97
C GLN A 23 -7.94 5.03 9.13
N GLU A 24 -8.52 3.85 8.87
CA GLU A 24 -9.06 2.99 9.91
C GLU A 24 -8.38 1.63 9.94
N ALA A 25 -7.23 1.51 9.28
CA ALA A 25 -6.44 0.29 9.22
C ALA A 25 -7.25 -0.91 8.74
N GLY A 26 -8.19 -0.66 7.83
CA GLY A 26 -8.99 -1.73 7.25
C GLY A 26 -8.20 -2.56 6.25
N THR A 27 -8.74 -3.72 5.93
CA THR A 27 -8.15 -4.61 4.92
C THR A 27 -9.21 -4.91 3.88
N GLU A 28 -8.88 -4.70 2.60
CA GLU A 28 -9.80 -5.05 1.54
C GLU A 28 -9.88 -6.57 1.41
N ARG A 29 -11.00 -7.05 0.83
CA ARG A 29 -11.18 -8.47 0.60
C ARG A 29 -10.18 -8.96 -0.44
N PRO A 30 -9.57 -10.15 -0.27
CA PRO A 30 -8.61 -10.65 -1.27
C PRO A 30 -9.27 -10.84 -2.62
N PHE A 31 -8.50 -10.61 -3.68
CA PHE A 31 -8.91 -10.76 -5.09
C PHE A 31 -9.97 -9.75 -5.55
N THR A 32 -10.26 -8.72 -4.75
CA THR A 32 -11.24 -7.69 -5.14
C THR A 32 -10.61 -6.37 -5.53
N GLY A 33 -9.34 -6.14 -5.21
CA GLY A 33 -8.69 -4.87 -5.46
C GLY A 33 -8.36 -4.65 -6.92
N GLU A 34 -8.38 -3.39 -7.34
CA GLU A 34 -8.19 -3.06 -8.75
C GLU A 34 -6.78 -3.33 -9.25
N TYR A 35 -5.79 -3.37 -8.35
CA TYR A 35 -4.40 -3.54 -8.77
C TYR A 35 -3.86 -4.96 -8.59
N VAL A 36 -4.69 -5.91 -8.17
CA VAL A 36 -4.22 -7.28 -7.93
C VAL A 36 -3.54 -7.85 -9.18
N ASN A 37 -4.18 -7.70 -10.33
CA ASN A 37 -3.68 -8.23 -11.59
C ASN A 37 -3.15 -7.14 -12.52
N GLU A 38 -2.86 -5.95 -11.99
CA GLU A 38 -2.43 -4.82 -12.79
C GLU A 38 -1.02 -5.05 -13.34
N LYS A 39 -0.85 -4.85 -14.65
CA LYS A 39 0.43 -5.05 -15.33
C LYS A 39 1.01 -3.77 -15.92
N LEU A 40 0.30 -2.65 -15.83
CA LEU A 40 0.80 -1.40 -16.37
C LEU A 40 2.09 -0.98 -15.69
N ALA A 41 3.05 -0.50 -16.49
CA ALA A 41 4.29 0.06 -15.95
C ALA A 41 3.99 1.41 -15.31
N GLY A 42 4.49 1.61 -14.10
CA GLY A 42 4.26 2.87 -13.42
C GLY A 42 4.66 2.83 -11.96
N THR A 43 4.30 3.88 -11.26
CA THR A 43 4.62 4.07 -9.85
C THR A 43 3.33 4.07 -9.04
N TYR A 44 3.34 3.31 -7.95
CA TYR A 44 2.22 3.26 -7.00
C TYR A 44 2.52 4.25 -5.89
N SER A 45 1.75 5.33 -5.86
CA SER A 45 1.93 6.42 -4.89
C SER A 45 0.85 6.37 -3.84
N CYS A 46 1.15 6.87 -2.63
CA CYS A 46 0.16 6.90 -1.55
C CYS A 46 -1.06 7.71 -1.97
N VAL A 47 -2.25 7.12 -1.85
CA VAL A 47 -3.48 7.79 -2.27
C VAL A 47 -3.80 9.02 -1.41
N VAL A 48 -3.25 9.06 -0.19
CA VAL A 48 -3.51 10.17 0.74
C VAL A 48 -2.57 11.34 0.48
N CYS A 49 -1.26 11.10 0.41
CA CYS A 49 -0.27 12.19 0.35
C CYS A 49 0.47 12.29 -0.99
N GLY A 50 0.35 11.29 -1.87
CA GLY A 50 0.97 11.35 -3.19
C GLY A 50 2.44 10.93 -3.24
N LYS A 51 3.03 10.53 -2.13
CA LYS A 51 4.44 10.13 -2.14
C LYS A 51 4.61 8.77 -2.84
N PRO A 52 5.66 8.61 -3.68
CA PRO A 52 5.91 7.32 -4.33
C PRO A 52 6.23 6.24 -3.30
N LEU A 53 5.66 5.06 -3.47
CA LEU A 53 5.85 3.95 -2.54
C LEU A 53 6.44 2.72 -3.22
N PHE A 54 5.84 2.28 -4.31
CA PHE A 54 6.25 1.05 -5.00
C PHE A 54 6.27 1.25 -6.50
N SER A 55 7.08 0.43 -7.18
CA SER A 55 7.17 0.44 -8.63
C SER A 55 6.62 -0.85 -9.19
N SER A 56 6.05 -0.77 -10.39
CA SER A 56 5.61 -1.96 -11.11
C SER A 56 6.77 -2.93 -11.36
N GLU A 57 8.01 -2.43 -11.33
CA GLU A 57 9.18 -3.27 -11.56
C GLU A 57 9.39 -4.33 -10.49
N THR A 58 8.88 -4.10 -9.27
CA THR A 58 9.00 -5.07 -8.19
C THR A 58 7.69 -5.78 -7.88
N LYS A 59 6.63 -5.45 -8.63
CA LYS A 59 5.33 -6.08 -8.43
C LYS A 59 5.33 -7.49 -9.03
N TYR A 60 4.76 -8.43 -8.30
CA TYR A 60 4.66 -9.80 -8.77
C TYR A 60 3.37 -10.44 -8.28
N ASP A 61 2.99 -11.56 -8.90
CA ASP A 61 1.78 -12.30 -8.52
C ASP A 61 2.13 -13.26 -7.38
N SER A 62 1.77 -12.89 -6.16
CA SER A 62 2.01 -13.72 -4.98
C SER A 62 0.89 -14.72 -4.74
N ARG A 63 -0.22 -14.59 -5.49
CA ARG A 63 -1.41 -15.41 -5.33
C ARG A 63 -2.09 -15.22 -3.97
N SER A 64 -1.73 -14.16 -3.26
CA SER A 64 -2.33 -13.86 -1.97
C SER A 64 -3.68 -13.17 -2.10
N GLY A 65 -3.96 -12.59 -3.26
CA GLY A 65 -5.19 -11.82 -3.47
C GLY A 65 -5.02 -10.34 -3.28
N TRP A 66 -3.81 -9.88 -2.97
CA TRP A 66 -3.48 -8.46 -2.84
C TRP A 66 -2.26 -8.13 -3.68
N PRO A 67 -2.12 -6.87 -4.14
CA PRO A 67 -0.89 -6.47 -4.84
C PRO A 67 0.33 -6.75 -3.98
N SER A 68 1.36 -7.32 -4.57
CA SER A 68 2.56 -7.69 -3.83
C SER A 68 3.80 -7.15 -4.52
N PHE A 69 4.76 -6.71 -3.72
CA PHE A 69 6.00 -6.10 -4.20
C PHE A 69 7.16 -6.68 -3.41
N THR A 70 8.32 -6.80 -4.05
CA THR A 70 9.52 -7.33 -3.38
C THR A 70 10.28 -6.24 -2.63
N ALA A 71 10.08 -4.97 -3.00
CA ALA A 71 10.78 -3.85 -2.36
C ALA A 71 10.04 -2.56 -2.68
N PRO A 72 10.15 -1.55 -1.79
CA PRO A 72 9.65 -0.20 -2.12
C PRO A 72 10.62 0.51 -3.07
N VAL A 73 10.18 1.64 -3.63
CA VAL A 73 11.08 2.45 -4.46
C VAL A 73 12.16 3.07 -3.58
N ASP A 74 13.28 3.42 -4.19
CA ASP A 74 14.35 4.12 -3.48
C ASP A 74 13.82 5.41 -2.87
N GLY A 75 14.14 5.64 -1.60
CA GLY A 75 13.71 6.84 -0.92
C GLY A 75 12.28 6.82 -0.42
N ALA A 76 11.56 5.71 -0.59
CA ALA A 76 10.20 5.61 -0.06
C ALA A 76 10.22 5.69 1.45
N ASP A 77 9.25 6.41 2.01
CA ASP A 77 9.13 6.59 3.45
C ASP A 77 8.03 5.65 3.95
N ILE A 78 8.44 4.46 4.37
CA ILE A 78 7.52 3.44 4.86
C ILE A 78 7.91 3.06 6.28
N THR A 79 6.93 3.13 7.18
CA THR A 79 7.12 2.77 8.58
C THR A 79 6.64 1.34 8.80
N GLU A 80 7.43 0.55 9.52
CA GLU A 80 7.08 -0.82 9.86
C GLU A 80 6.82 -0.91 11.36
N THR A 81 5.69 -1.50 11.71
CA THR A 81 5.26 -1.59 13.11
C THR A 81 4.80 -3.01 13.40
N SER A 82 5.18 -3.54 14.55
CA SER A 82 4.73 -4.86 14.97
C SER A 82 3.22 -4.87 15.20
N ASP A 83 2.54 -5.85 14.62
CA ASP A 83 1.09 -6.01 14.73
C ASP A 83 0.82 -7.41 15.26
N SER A 84 0.30 -7.50 16.50
CA SER A 84 0.02 -8.79 17.13
C SER A 84 -1.48 -9.08 17.23
N THR A 85 -2.26 -8.48 16.34
CA THR A 85 -3.71 -8.69 16.30
C THR A 85 -4.03 -10.15 15.97
N LEU A 86 -5.11 -10.66 16.51
CA LEU A 86 -5.64 -12.00 16.21
C LEU A 86 -4.66 -13.13 16.57
N GLY A 87 -3.81 -12.89 17.56
CA GLY A 87 -2.88 -13.92 18.03
C GLY A 87 -1.69 -14.18 17.10
N MET A 88 -1.54 -13.37 16.06
CA MET A 88 -0.41 -13.49 15.13
C MET A 88 0.46 -12.26 15.23
N VAL A 89 1.78 -12.46 15.10
CA VAL A 89 2.71 -11.33 15.06
C VAL A 89 3.07 -11.08 13.60
N ARG A 90 2.70 -9.91 13.11
CA ARG A 90 2.97 -9.51 11.74
C ARG A 90 3.63 -8.13 11.76
N THR A 91 4.17 -7.71 10.62
CA THR A 91 4.73 -6.37 10.49
C THR A 91 3.81 -5.54 9.60
N GLU A 92 3.19 -4.53 10.19
CA GLU A 92 2.31 -3.61 9.49
C GLU A 92 3.13 -2.54 8.79
N THR A 93 2.73 -2.15 7.57
CA THR A 93 3.37 -1.06 6.84
C THR A 93 2.41 0.12 6.73
N THR A 94 2.93 1.30 7.02
CA THR A 94 2.20 2.55 6.86
C THR A 94 3.06 3.53 6.09
N CYS A 95 2.42 4.53 5.46
CA CYS A 95 3.16 5.61 4.82
C CYS A 95 3.80 6.46 5.90
N GLY A 96 5.14 6.52 5.91
CA GLY A 96 5.85 7.28 6.93
C GLY A 96 5.61 8.77 6.86
N SER A 97 5.14 9.25 5.70
CA SER A 97 4.90 10.67 5.49
C SER A 97 3.55 11.11 6.06
N CYS A 98 2.49 10.30 5.91
CA CYS A 98 1.14 10.71 6.34
C CYS A 98 0.47 9.71 7.27
N GLY A 99 1.07 8.55 7.53
CA GLY A 99 0.51 7.57 8.45
C GLY A 99 -0.55 6.66 7.85
N ALA A 100 -0.83 6.77 6.56
CA ALA A 100 -1.85 5.94 5.93
C ALA A 100 -1.48 4.47 6.03
N HIS A 101 -2.45 3.63 6.41
CA HIS A 101 -2.24 2.19 6.47
C HIS A 101 -2.12 1.63 5.06
N LEU A 102 -1.08 0.84 4.81
CA LEU A 102 -0.83 0.26 3.49
C LEU A 102 -1.12 -1.23 3.46
N GLY A 103 -0.59 -1.97 4.40
CA GLY A 103 -0.71 -3.41 4.45
C GLY A 103 0.30 -4.00 5.41
N HIS A 104 0.92 -5.10 5.00
CA HIS A 104 1.89 -5.80 5.84
C HIS A 104 3.06 -6.27 5.00
N VAL A 105 4.21 -6.50 5.65
CA VAL A 105 5.38 -7.07 4.97
C VAL A 105 5.72 -8.40 5.64
N PHE A 106 6.04 -9.40 4.81
CA PHE A 106 6.33 -10.76 5.25
C PHE A 106 7.71 -11.18 4.75
N PRO A 107 8.39 -12.12 5.46
CA PRO A 107 9.74 -12.55 5.07
C PRO A 107 9.76 -13.70 4.07
N ASP A 108 8.70 -13.89 3.30
CA ASP A 108 8.56 -15.00 2.36
C ASP A 108 8.52 -14.56 0.90
N GLY A 109 9.20 -13.48 0.56
CA GLY A 109 9.24 -12.97 -0.80
C GLY A 109 10.29 -13.64 -1.67
N PRO A 110 10.10 -13.61 -3.00
CA PRO A 110 10.98 -14.31 -3.94
C PRO A 110 12.23 -13.52 -4.36
N GLY A 111 12.25 -12.21 -4.11
CA GLY A 111 13.35 -11.39 -4.61
C GLY A 111 14.57 -11.40 -3.73
N PRO A 112 15.58 -10.59 -4.08
CA PRO A 112 16.82 -10.54 -3.32
C PRO A 112 16.62 -10.02 -1.90
N THR A 113 15.57 -9.24 -1.65
CA THR A 113 15.29 -8.77 -0.29
C THR A 113 14.70 -9.87 0.59
N GLY A 114 14.11 -10.91 -0.01
CA GLY A 114 13.40 -11.93 0.74
C GLY A 114 12.09 -11.45 1.34
N LEU A 115 11.63 -10.27 0.97
CA LEU A 115 10.43 -9.66 1.55
C LEU A 115 9.27 -9.66 0.58
N ARG A 116 8.06 -9.77 1.13
CA ARG A 116 6.82 -9.64 0.37
C ARG A 116 6.00 -8.54 1.01
N TYR A 117 5.91 -7.40 0.31
CA TYR A 117 5.06 -6.29 0.73
C TYR A 117 3.68 -6.53 0.16
N CYS A 118 2.74 -6.89 1.02
CA CYS A 118 1.37 -7.19 0.64
C CYS A 118 0.52 -5.96 0.93
N ILE A 119 0.09 -5.27 -0.13
CA ILE A 119 -0.47 -3.93 -0.02
C ILE A 119 -1.91 -3.94 -0.51
N ASN A 120 -2.81 -3.25 0.22
CA ASN A 120 -4.19 -3.09 -0.23
C ASN A 120 -4.24 -2.24 -1.50
N SER A 121 -5.03 -2.65 -2.48
CA SER A 121 -5.18 -1.86 -3.70
C SER A 121 -5.72 -0.46 -3.42
N ALA A 122 -6.49 -0.32 -2.35
CA ALA A 122 -7.11 0.97 -2.01
C ALA A 122 -6.12 1.97 -1.42
N SER A 123 -4.91 1.53 -1.01
CA SER A 123 -3.93 2.43 -0.39
C SER A 123 -3.14 3.25 -1.39
N PRO A 124 -2.70 2.70 -2.53
CA PRO A 124 -1.95 3.48 -3.49
C PRO A 124 -2.80 3.89 -4.67
N ASN A 125 -2.23 4.78 -5.47
CA ASN A 125 -2.78 5.16 -6.75
C ASN A 125 -1.69 4.90 -7.80
N LEU A 126 -2.02 4.17 -8.86
CA LEU A 126 -1.06 3.88 -9.91
C LEU A 126 -0.96 5.07 -10.85
N GLU A 127 0.25 5.59 -10.98
CA GLU A 127 0.57 6.63 -11.96
C GLU A 127 1.35 5.96 -13.08
N ALA A 128 0.68 5.71 -14.21
CA ALA A 128 1.29 5.01 -15.32
C ALA A 128 2.43 5.83 -15.92
N ASP A 129 3.49 5.14 -16.35
CA ASP A 129 4.62 5.80 -17.01
C ASP A 129 4.13 6.38 -18.32
N SER A 130 4.63 7.60 -18.63
CA SER A 130 4.33 8.19 -19.92
C SER A 130 5.26 7.63 -20.99
N GLU A 131 4.76 7.65 -22.20
CA GLU A 131 5.50 7.19 -23.37
C GLU A 131 6.64 8.09 -23.74
#